data_c912c6786a7d9bba35c91ee9ffda3cc4
#
_entry.id   c912c6786a7d9bba35c91ee9ffda3cc4
#
_cell.length_a   1.000
_cell.length_b   1.000
_cell.length_c   1.000
_cell.angle_alpha   90.00
_cell.angle_beta   90.00
_cell.angle_gamma   90.00
#
_symmetry.space_group_name_H-M   'P 1'
#
loop_
_entity.id
_entity.type
_entity.pdbx_description
1 polymer ?
#
loop_
_entity_poly.entity_id
_entity_poly.type
_entity_poly.pdbx_seq_one_letter_code
_entity_poly.pdbx_strand_id
1 'polypeptide(L)'
;MQSLLLGFSLAVLEDIHAVYEWIIYLGGAAVLVVSAVLAASVVAPNLRSRGLKREARHHYIYFGHARHWTPDRLTRELRQGDLLPQVARQITVMAHIAWSKHVRVAWSIWLGVAGGLLLLAAAVLGRAS
;
A
#
# COMPACT_ATOMS: atom_id res chain seq x y z
N MET A 1 -19.91 -52.09 -17.83
CA MET A 1 -19.13 -51.09 -18.58
C MET A 1 -19.62 -49.66 -18.37
N GLN A 2 -20.93 -49.41 -18.28
CA GLN A 2 -21.47 -48.06 -18.01
C GLN A 2 -21.13 -47.53 -16.57
N SER A 3 -21.11 -48.41 -15.56
CA SER A 3 -20.75 -48.03 -14.19
C SER A 3 -19.29 -47.57 -14.00
N LEU A 4 -18.37 -48.11 -14.77
CA LEU A 4 -16.95 -47.70 -14.76
C LEU A 4 -16.77 -46.34 -15.39
N LEU A 5 -17.51 -46.00 -16.47
CA LEU A 5 -17.46 -44.68 -17.09
C LEU A 5 -18.07 -43.59 -16.20
N LEU A 6 -19.15 -43.92 -15.47
CA LEU A 6 -19.76 -43.02 -14.50
C LEU A 6 -18.84 -42.76 -13.31
N GLY A 7 -18.19 -43.82 -12.78
CA GLY A 7 -17.21 -43.64 -11.70
C GLY A 7 -15.99 -42.82 -12.09
N PHE A 8 -15.49 -43.01 -13.30
CA PHE A 8 -14.36 -42.24 -13.82
C PHE A 8 -14.74 -40.76 -14.06
N SER A 9 -15.95 -40.49 -14.59
CA SER A 9 -16.40 -39.11 -14.79
C SER A 9 -16.63 -38.36 -13.50
N LEU A 10 -17.15 -39.04 -12.48
CA LEU A 10 -17.31 -38.45 -11.14
C LEU A 10 -15.96 -38.13 -10.47
N ALA A 11 -15.00 -39.03 -10.55
CA ALA A 11 -13.66 -38.82 -10.00
C ALA A 11 -12.94 -37.64 -10.69
N VAL A 12 -13.05 -37.50 -12.01
CA VAL A 12 -12.49 -36.38 -12.76
C VAL A 12 -13.17 -35.06 -12.40
N LEU A 13 -14.48 -35.07 -12.15
CA LEU A 13 -15.22 -33.88 -11.74
C LEU A 13 -14.83 -33.44 -10.31
N GLU A 14 -14.65 -34.38 -9.37
CA GLU A 14 -14.18 -34.07 -8.00
C GLU A 14 -12.77 -33.45 -8.03
N ASP A 15 -11.83 -33.98 -8.82
CA ASP A 15 -10.48 -33.42 -8.97
C ASP A 15 -10.50 -32.01 -9.57
N ILE A 16 -11.37 -31.74 -10.53
CA ILE A 16 -11.51 -30.41 -11.12
C ILE A 16 -12.06 -29.42 -10.11
N HIS A 17 -13.06 -29.77 -9.31
CA HIS A 17 -13.60 -28.92 -8.27
C HIS A 17 -12.54 -28.56 -7.21
N ALA A 18 -11.78 -29.53 -6.74
CA ALA A 18 -10.69 -29.30 -5.78
C ALA A 18 -9.63 -28.32 -6.34
N VAL A 19 -9.28 -28.43 -7.62
CA VAL A 19 -8.33 -27.51 -8.26
C VAL A 19 -8.88 -26.08 -8.32
N TYR A 20 -10.14 -25.88 -8.66
CA TYR A 20 -10.76 -24.56 -8.69
C TYR A 20 -10.80 -23.90 -7.30
N GLU A 21 -11.15 -24.65 -6.27
CA GLU A 21 -11.16 -24.18 -4.89
C GLU A 21 -9.77 -23.70 -4.47
N TRP A 22 -8.73 -24.47 -4.74
CA TRP A 22 -7.34 -24.10 -4.46
C TRP A 22 -6.90 -22.85 -5.21
N ILE A 23 -7.27 -22.70 -6.49
CA ILE A 23 -6.95 -21.52 -7.30
C ILE A 23 -7.61 -20.27 -6.69
N ILE A 24 -8.90 -20.35 -6.33
CA ILE A 24 -9.62 -19.23 -5.73
C ILE A 24 -9.03 -18.87 -4.35
N TYR A 25 -8.70 -19.86 -3.55
CA TYR A 25 -8.08 -19.66 -2.23
C TYR A 25 -6.71 -18.99 -2.36
N LEU A 26 -5.83 -19.52 -3.19
CA LEU A 26 -4.51 -18.96 -3.42
C LEU A 26 -4.59 -17.56 -4.03
N GLY A 27 -5.48 -17.34 -4.97
CA GLY A 27 -5.75 -16.03 -5.55
C GLY A 27 -6.21 -15.01 -4.51
N GLY A 28 -7.17 -15.37 -3.67
CA GLY A 28 -7.65 -14.54 -2.58
C GLY A 28 -6.57 -14.21 -1.55
N ALA A 29 -5.77 -15.21 -1.16
CA ALA A 29 -4.65 -15.03 -0.26
C ALA A 29 -3.58 -14.10 -0.84
N ALA A 30 -3.21 -14.27 -2.11
CA ALA A 30 -2.26 -13.41 -2.79
C ALA A 30 -2.74 -11.94 -2.84
N VAL A 31 -4.01 -11.70 -3.15
CA VAL A 31 -4.60 -10.36 -3.16
C VAL A 31 -4.58 -9.73 -1.77
N LEU A 32 -4.86 -10.49 -0.70
CA LEU A 32 -4.75 -10.00 0.68
C LEU A 32 -3.32 -9.63 1.07
N VAL A 33 -2.33 -10.43 0.67
CA VAL A 33 -0.91 -10.11 0.92
C VAL A 33 -0.53 -8.81 0.22
N VAL A 34 -0.92 -8.63 -1.04
CA VAL A 34 -0.68 -7.37 -1.77
C VAL A 34 -1.35 -6.19 -1.08
N SER A 35 -2.59 -6.34 -0.62
CA SER A 35 -3.31 -5.34 0.16
C SER A 35 -2.53 -4.94 1.42
N ALA A 36 -2.07 -5.92 2.19
CA ALA A 36 -1.30 -5.70 3.42
C ALA A 36 0.03 -4.97 3.16
N VAL A 37 0.75 -5.34 2.10
CA VAL A 37 2.00 -4.68 1.69
C VAL A 37 1.74 -3.22 1.29
N LEU A 38 0.67 -2.95 0.55
CA LEU A 38 0.28 -1.58 0.20
C LEU A 38 -0.05 -0.76 1.45
N ALA A 39 -0.83 -1.32 2.38
CA ALA A 39 -1.16 -0.66 3.64
C ALA A 39 0.11 -0.35 4.47
N ALA A 40 1.00 -1.32 4.61
CA ALA A 40 2.28 -1.15 5.31
C ALA A 40 3.16 -0.06 4.66
N SER A 41 3.16 0.04 3.33
CA SER A 41 3.93 1.05 2.59
C SER A 41 3.47 2.49 2.87
N VAL A 42 2.21 2.68 3.30
CA VAL A 42 1.67 4.00 3.67
C VAL A 42 2.15 4.42 5.06
N VAL A 43 2.22 3.46 6.00
CA VAL A 43 2.67 3.70 7.38
C VAL A 43 4.18 3.87 7.43
N ALA A 44 4.93 3.20 6.57
CA ALA A 44 6.38 3.30 6.52
C ALA A 44 6.83 4.76 6.32
N PRO A 45 7.69 5.30 7.22
CA PRO A 45 8.15 6.66 7.11
C PRO A 45 9.08 6.81 5.90
N ASN A 46 8.64 7.61 4.93
CA ASN A 46 9.43 7.92 3.74
C ASN A 46 10.43 9.04 4.07
N LEU A 47 11.47 8.68 4.82
CA LEU A 47 12.54 9.61 5.18
C LEU A 47 13.48 9.79 3.99
N ARG A 48 13.27 10.85 3.23
CA ARG A 48 14.20 11.27 2.18
C ARG A 48 15.51 11.74 2.82
N SER A 49 16.44 10.79 3.05
CA SER A 49 17.70 11.07 3.73
C SER A 49 18.81 11.55 2.79
N ARG A 50 18.72 11.24 1.49
CA ARG A 50 19.74 11.59 0.52
C ARG A 50 19.60 13.06 0.10
N GLY A 51 20.64 13.85 0.33
CA GLY A 51 20.70 15.26 -0.11
C GLY A 51 20.22 16.30 0.90
N LEU A 52 19.56 15.91 2.01
CA LEU A 52 19.02 16.81 3.02
C LEU A 52 20.03 17.84 3.57
N LYS A 53 21.27 17.41 3.84
CA LYS A 53 22.35 18.32 4.31
C LYS A 53 22.68 19.42 3.28
N ARG A 54 22.63 19.10 1.99
CA ARG A 54 22.96 20.03 0.91
C ARG A 54 21.82 21.01 0.67
N GLU A 55 20.58 20.52 0.76
CA GLU A 55 19.35 21.32 0.59
C GLU A 55 19.04 22.17 1.84
N ALA A 56 19.46 21.73 3.03
CA ALA A 56 19.20 22.41 4.31
C ALA A 56 19.76 23.84 4.39
N ARG A 57 20.76 24.20 3.59
CA ARG A 57 21.37 25.55 3.61
C ARG A 57 20.40 26.64 3.17
N HIS A 58 19.40 26.29 2.37
CA HIS A 58 18.45 27.24 1.77
C HIS A 58 16.98 26.94 2.12
N HIS A 59 16.70 25.84 2.84
CA HIS A 59 15.36 25.42 3.18
C HIS A 59 15.26 25.01 4.64
N TYR A 60 14.49 25.76 5.45
CA TYR A 60 14.37 25.53 6.89
C TYR A 60 12.96 25.14 7.35
N ILE A 61 11.95 25.20 6.48
CA ILE A 61 10.56 24.92 6.85
C ILE A 61 10.30 23.41 6.99
N TYR A 62 11.01 22.57 6.24
CA TYR A 62 10.88 21.12 6.37
C TYR A 62 11.66 20.62 7.58
N PHE A 63 11.01 19.83 8.46
CA PHE A 63 11.62 19.34 9.71
C PHE A 63 12.96 18.61 9.49
N GLY A 64 13.12 17.88 8.39
CA GLY A 64 14.37 17.20 8.04
C GLY A 64 15.52 18.15 7.75
N HIS A 65 15.24 19.38 7.28
CA HIS A 65 16.21 20.44 7.09
C HIS A 65 16.44 21.23 8.37
N ALA A 66 15.35 21.55 9.10
CA ALA A 66 15.38 22.34 10.33
C ALA A 66 16.28 21.72 11.42
N ARG A 67 16.37 20.38 11.50
CA ARG A 67 17.24 19.69 12.45
C ARG A 67 18.74 20.01 12.30
N HIS A 68 19.16 20.57 11.17
CA HIS A 68 20.55 20.94 10.89
C HIS A 68 20.84 22.43 11.14
N TRP A 69 19.83 23.20 11.58
CA TRP A 69 19.94 24.61 11.85
C TRP A 69 20.12 24.86 13.35
N THR A 70 20.89 25.89 13.71
CA THR A 70 20.93 26.38 15.08
C THR A 70 19.76 27.34 15.33
N PRO A 71 19.22 27.41 16.55
CA PRO A 71 18.08 28.27 16.88
C PRO A 71 18.30 29.73 16.49
N ASP A 72 19.48 30.27 16.76
CA ASP A 72 19.82 31.67 16.47
C ASP A 72 19.89 31.98 14.98
N ARG A 73 20.41 31.04 14.20
CA ARG A 73 20.46 31.18 12.73
C ARG A 73 19.06 31.08 12.15
N LEU A 74 18.28 30.13 12.61
CA LEU A 74 16.90 29.96 12.18
C LEU A 74 16.07 31.22 12.49
N THR A 75 16.21 31.79 13.68
CA THR A 75 15.49 33.01 14.07
C THR A 75 15.84 34.20 13.19
N ARG A 76 17.09 34.35 12.80
CA ARG A 76 17.51 35.44 11.89
C ARG A 76 16.92 35.28 10.48
N GLU A 77 16.97 34.07 9.94
CA GLU A 77 16.41 33.78 8.62
C GLU A 77 14.88 33.95 8.59
N LEU A 78 14.18 33.54 9.66
CA LEU A 78 12.74 33.73 9.79
C LEU A 78 12.33 35.22 9.83
N ARG A 79 13.21 36.09 10.36
CA ARG A 79 12.95 37.55 10.42
C ARG A 79 13.26 38.27 9.11
N GLN A 80 14.22 37.79 8.34
CA GLN A 80 14.76 38.50 7.17
C GLN A 80 14.39 37.84 5.83
N GLY A 81 14.02 36.56 5.86
CA GLY A 81 13.70 35.81 4.66
C GLY A 81 12.25 35.97 4.20
N ASP A 82 12.04 35.90 2.88
CA ASP A 82 10.71 35.74 2.30
C ASP A 82 10.24 34.29 2.53
N LEU A 83 9.34 34.14 3.48
CA LEU A 83 8.79 32.85 3.90
C LEU A 83 7.77 32.29 2.90
N LEU A 84 7.13 33.15 2.13
CA LEU A 84 6.00 32.78 1.31
C LEU A 84 6.34 31.72 0.25
N PRO A 85 7.41 31.87 -0.54
CA PRO A 85 7.82 30.87 -1.53
C PRO A 85 8.21 29.52 -0.89
N GLN A 86 8.83 29.55 0.29
CA GLN A 86 9.25 28.34 0.97
C GLN A 86 8.04 27.58 1.54
N VAL A 87 7.07 28.29 2.13
CA VAL A 87 5.82 27.71 2.60
C VAL A 87 5.01 27.15 1.44
N ALA A 88 4.87 27.89 0.36
CA ALA A 88 4.16 27.42 -0.83
C ALA A 88 4.77 26.12 -1.38
N ARG A 89 6.10 26.08 -1.53
CA ARG A 89 6.81 24.88 -1.96
C ARG A 89 6.58 23.69 -0.99
N GLN A 90 6.63 23.94 0.31
CA GLN A 90 6.42 22.90 1.31
C GLN A 90 4.99 22.34 1.25
N ILE A 91 3.99 23.20 1.12
CA ILE A 91 2.60 22.78 0.96
C ILE A 91 2.44 21.91 -0.29
N THR A 92 3.02 22.30 -1.42
CA THR A 92 2.94 21.53 -2.66
C THR A 92 3.58 20.15 -2.51
N VAL A 93 4.78 20.07 -1.92
CA VAL A 93 5.46 18.79 -1.67
C VAL A 93 4.65 17.90 -0.74
N MET A 94 4.11 18.46 0.36
CA MET A 94 3.29 17.71 1.29
C MET A 94 1.98 17.24 0.64
N ALA A 95 1.36 18.05 -0.20
CA ALA A 95 0.16 17.67 -0.95
C ALA A 95 0.42 16.48 -1.87
N HIS A 96 1.53 16.47 -2.61
CA HIS A 96 1.90 15.32 -3.44
C HIS A 96 2.14 14.03 -2.63
N ILE A 97 2.83 14.16 -1.50
CA ILE A 97 3.05 13.00 -0.60
C ILE A 97 1.72 12.49 -0.04
N ALA A 98 0.88 13.39 0.45
CA ALA A 98 -0.43 13.04 0.99
C ALA A 98 -1.32 12.37 -0.06
N TRP A 99 -1.37 12.92 -1.28
CA TRP A 99 -2.13 12.34 -2.37
C TRP A 99 -1.67 10.93 -2.72
N SER A 100 -0.36 10.74 -2.90
CA SER A 100 0.19 9.40 -3.23
C SER A 100 -0.10 8.36 -2.15
N LYS A 101 -0.05 8.76 -0.87
CA LYS A 101 -0.42 7.90 0.25
C LYS A 101 -1.92 7.58 0.25
N HIS A 102 -2.75 8.58 0.00
CA HIS A 102 -4.21 8.41 -0.04
C HIS A 102 -4.64 7.42 -1.14
N VAL A 103 -4.06 7.53 -2.32
CA VAL A 103 -4.31 6.59 -3.43
C VAL A 103 -3.90 5.16 -3.04
N ARG A 104 -2.74 4.98 -2.38
CA ARG A 104 -2.31 3.64 -1.92
C ARG A 104 -3.24 3.06 -0.86
N VAL A 105 -3.74 3.88 0.07
CA VAL A 105 -4.75 3.46 1.06
C VAL A 105 -6.01 2.99 0.36
N ALA A 106 -6.52 3.79 -0.59
CA ALA A 106 -7.72 3.42 -1.33
C ALA A 106 -7.55 2.07 -2.05
N TRP A 107 -6.45 1.86 -2.75
CA TRP A 107 -6.15 0.58 -3.39
C TRP A 107 -6.01 -0.58 -2.40
N SER A 108 -5.36 -0.35 -1.24
CA SER A 108 -5.24 -1.40 -0.23
C SER A 108 -6.61 -1.85 0.31
N ILE A 109 -7.53 -0.89 0.54
CA ILE A 109 -8.88 -1.20 1.01
C ILE A 109 -9.64 -2.02 -0.04
N TRP A 110 -9.65 -1.58 -1.31
CA TRP A 110 -10.37 -2.29 -2.37
C TRP A 110 -9.82 -3.69 -2.61
N LEU A 111 -8.50 -3.87 -2.62
CA LEU A 111 -7.87 -5.17 -2.73
C LEU A 111 -8.15 -6.05 -1.51
N GLY A 112 -8.18 -5.47 -0.31
CA GLY A 112 -8.54 -6.19 0.91
C GLY A 112 -9.96 -6.73 0.87
N VAL A 113 -10.91 -5.91 0.44
CA VAL A 113 -12.31 -6.32 0.26
C VAL A 113 -12.42 -7.42 -0.80
N ALA A 114 -11.80 -7.24 -1.97
CA ALA A 114 -11.82 -8.22 -3.05
C ALA A 114 -11.22 -9.57 -2.60
N GLY A 115 -10.05 -9.55 -1.96
CA GLY A 115 -9.40 -10.75 -1.43
C GLY A 115 -10.24 -11.46 -0.38
N GLY A 116 -10.86 -10.70 0.51
CA GLY A 116 -11.78 -11.25 1.54
C GLY A 116 -13.01 -11.92 0.92
N LEU A 117 -13.61 -11.31 -0.11
CA LEU A 117 -14.75 -11.90 -0.82
C LEU A 117 -14.35 -13.18 -1.57
N LEU A 118 -13.16 -13.24 -2.19
CA LEU A 118 -12.66 -14.44 -2.84
C LEU A 118 -12.46 -15.59 -1.83
N LEU A 119 -11.90 -15.31 -0.66
CA LEU A 119 -11.73 -16.32 0.38
C LEU A 119 -13.07 -16.79 0.94
N LEU A 120 -14.03 -15.88 1.11
CA LEU A 120 -15.38 -16.25 1.54
C LEU A 120 -16.07 -17.14 0.50
N ALA A 121 -15.94 -16.81 -0.79
CA ALA A 121 -16.46 -17.62 -1.87
C ALA A 121 -15.84 -19.04 -1.88
N ALA A 122 -14.52 -19.13 -1.74
CA ALA A 122 -13.83 -20.42 -1.63
C ALA A 122 -14.33 -21.26 -0.45
N ALA A 123 -14.53 -20.62 0.72
CA ALA A 123 -15.03 -21.30 1.91
C ALA A 123 -16.48 -21.79 1.77
N VAL A 124 -17.32 -21.07 1.03
CA VAL A 124 -18.71 -21.47 0.76
C VAL A 124 -18.75 -22.63 -0.23
N LEU A 125 -17.96 -22.55 -1.30
CA LEU A 125 -17.88 -23.62 -2.32
C LEU A 125 -17.34 -24.92 -1.71
N GLY A 126 -16.27 -24.87 -0.90
CA GLY A 126 -15.71 -26.05 -0.25
C GLY A 126 -16.61 -26.68 0.84
N ARG A 127 -17.66 -25.98 1.28
CA ARG A 127 -18.69 -26.58 2.18
C ARG A 127 -19.85 -27.21 1.42
N ALA A 128 -20.04 -26.82 0.17
CA ALA A 128 -21.14 -27.30 -0.67
C ALA A 128 -20.78 -28.57 -1.50
N SER A 129 -19.48 -28.86 -1.58
CA SER A 129 -18.93 -30.09 -2.18
C SER A 129 -18.78 -31.19 -1.13
#